data_fd5b3f3ac2bde15369b48a1f9792bfbe
#
_entry.id   fd5b3f3ac2bde15369b48a1f9792bfbe
#
_cell.length_a   1.000
_cell.length_b   1.000
_cell.length_c   1.000
_cell.angle_alpha   90.00
_cell.angle_beta   90.00
_cell.angle_gamma   90.00
#
_symmetry.space_group_name_H-M   'P 1'
#
loop_
_entity.id
_entity.type
_entity.pdbx_description
1 polymer ?
#
loop_
_entity_poly.entity_id
_entity_poly.type
_entity_poly.pdbx_seq_one_letter_code
_entity_poly.pdbx_strand_id
1 'polypeptide(L)'
;MFCDRGGAVVESRKRGMRMQDRYLFRGKRLDNGEWVYGNLIRSNDSEVGYEAIIIPTNDSNMYTKGGSIGDLGFENWHRVNETTICQCTGLKDKNGKLIWENDICKYQWNGKTKIDVIKYDPPMFSYSGAMRWNLDCDEVIGNKFDNPELLEE
;
A
#
# COMPACT_ATOMS: atom_id res chain seq x y z
N MET A 1 -9.97 47.12 26.55
CA MET A 1 -8.92 46.16 26.82
C MET A 1 -9.33 44.83 26.17
N PHE A 2 -8.94 44.61 24.92
CA PHE A 2 -9.31 43.45 24.13
C PHE A 2 -8.15 42.45 24.17
N CYS A 3 -8.34 41.27 24.76
CA CYS A 3 -7.41 40.18 24.68
C CYS A 3 -7.57 39.50 23.33
N ASP A 4 -6.58 39.69 22.49
CA ASP A 4 -6.37 38.97 21.23
C ASP A 4 -5.98 37.50 21.58
N ARG A 5 -6.88 36.57 21.30
CA ARG A 5 -6.55 35.15 21.37
C ARG A 5 -6.03 34.72 20.01
N GLY A 6 -4.71 34.75 19.87
CA GLY A 6 -4.01 34.22 18.74
C GLY A 6 -4.42 32.78 18.45
N GLY A 7 -5.07 32.55 17.32
CA GLY A 7 -5.36 31.24 16.80
C GLY A 7 -4.05 30.53 16.47
N ALA A 8 -3.71 29.51 17.25
CA ALA A 8 -2.62 28.62 16.91
C ALA A 8 -2.96 27.90 15.60
N VAL A 9 -2.28 28.28 14.53
CA VAL A 9 -2.24 27.52 13.29
C VAL A 9 -1.62 26.17 13.63
N VAL A 10 -2.44 25.13 13.66
CA VAL A 10 -1.96 23.75 13.80
C VAL A 10 -1.25 23.43 12.49
N GLU A 11 0.05 23.65 12.50
CA GLU A 11 0.93 23.23 11.44
C GLU A 11 0.82 21.70 11.31
N SER A 12 0.20 21.26 10.22
CA SER A 12 0.10 19.85 9.85
C SER A 12 1.53 19.33 9.72
N ARG A 13 2.04 18.73 10.80
CA ARG A 13 3.34 18.06 10.80
C ARG A 13 3.31 17.00 9.70
N LYS A 14 4.09 17.23 8.64
CA LYS A 14 4.44 16.19 7.66
C LYS A 14 4.95 15.00 8.45
N ARG A 15 4.11 13.99 8.64
CA ARG A 15 4.48 12.77 9.35
C ARG A 15 5.53 12.07 8.52
N GLY A 16 6.77 12.13 8.99
CA GLY A 16 7.83 11.28 8.49
C GLY A 16 7.37 9.83 8.52
N MET A 17 7.86 9.06 7.58
CA MET A 17 7.55 7.64 7.38
C MET A 17 7.53 6.88 8.71
N ARG A 18 6.38 6.41 9.12
CA ARG A 18 6.23 5.57 10.31
C ARG A 18 6.45 4.11 9.89
N MET A 19 7.02 3.31 10.80
CA MET A 19 7.11 1.83 10.67
C MET A 19 5.76 1.15 10.36
N GLN A 20 4.66 1.90 10.31
CA GLN A 20 3.32 1.44 10.01
C GLN A 20 3.06 1.22 8.51
N ASP A 21 3.88 1.78 7.61
CA ASP A 21 3.64 1.67 6.17
C ASP A 21 3.70 0.22 5.69
N ARG A 22 4.48 -0.65 6.32
CA ARG A 22 4.53 -2.10 6.01
C ARG A 22 3.23 -2.87 6.27
N TYR A 23 2.30 -2.29 7.01
CA TYR A 23 0.98 -2.90 7.27
C TYR A 23 -0.07 -2.45 6.28
N LEU A 24 0.29 -1.55 5.37
CA LEU A 24 -0.60 -1.10 4.32
C LEU A 24 -0.63 -2.11 3.17
N PHE A 25 -1.78 -2.14 2.53
CA PHE A 25 -2.02 -2.93 1.32
C PHE A 25 -2.50 -2.01 0.20
N ARG A 26 -2.35 -2.48 -1.04
CA ARG A 26 -3.02 -1.90 -2.20
C ARG A 26 -3.70 -3.01 -2.98
N GLY A 27 -4.75 -2.66 -3.72
CA GLY A 27 -5.46 -3.57 -4.62
C GLY A 27 -6.21 -2.79 -5.68
N LYS A 28 -6.54 -3.43 -6.79
CA LYS A 28 -7.38 -2.82 -7.81
C LYS A 28 -8.84 -2.94 -7.42
N ARG A 29 -9.55 -1.83 -7.44
CA ARG A 29 -10.98 -1.76 -7.16
C ARG A 29 -11.75 -2.56 -8.21
N LEU A 30 -12.81 -3.25 -7.76
CA LEU A 30 -13.66 -4.04 -8.66
C LEU A 30 -14.57 -3.18 -9.52
N ASP A 31 -14.89 -1.95 -9.08
CA ASP A 31 -15.82 -1.07 -9.78
C ASP A 31 -15.19 -0.28 -10.94
N ASN A 32 -13.92 0.13 -10.82
CA ASN A 32 -13.26 0.98 -11.83
C ASN A 32 -11.83 0.55 -12.21
N GLY A 33 -11.27 -0.46 -11.53
CA GLY A 33 -9.91 -0.95 -11.80
C GLY A 33 -8.78 -0.05 -11.29
N GLU A 34 -9.08 1.05 -10.61
CA GLU A 34 -8.08 1.94 -10.04
C GLU A 34 -7.44 1.34 -8.78
N TRP A 35 -6.21 1.72 -8.50
CA TRP A 35 -5.53 1.33 -7.28
C TRP A 35 -6.08 2.07 -6.06
N VAL A 36 -6.40 1.33 -5.01
CA VAL A 36 -6.70 1.86 -3.69
C VAL A 36 -5.66 1.37 -2.68
N TYR A 37 -5.32 2.23 -1.71
CA TYR A 37 -4.26 2.03 -0.72
C TYR A 37 -4.81 2.19 0.68
N GLY A 38 -4.53 1.24 1.58
CA GLY A 38 -5.03 1.33 2.94
C GLY A 38 -4.95 0.04 3.73
N ASN A 39 -5.86 -0.11 4.68
CA ASN A 39 -5.95 -1.29 5.53
C ASN A 39 -6.80 -2.36 4.86
N LEU A 40 -6.24 -3.56 4.72
CA LEU A 40 -6.93 -4.72 4.16
C LEU A 40 -7.79 -5.39 5.22
N ILE A 41 -9.04 -5.65 4.88
CA ILE A 41 -9.94 -6.54 5.63
C ILE A 41 -10.36 -7.66 4.68
N ARG A 42 -10.25 -8.90 5.15
CA ARG A 42 -10.72 -10.09 4.43
C ARG A 42 -11.90 -10.70 5.17
N SER A 43 -12.90 -11.15 4.42
CA SER A 43 -14.01 -11.94 4.92
C SER A 43 -13.84 -13.38 4.47
N ASN A 44 -14.11 -14.32 5.38
CA ASN A 44 -14.23 -15.75 5.06
C ASN A 44 -15.69 -16.14 4.82
N ASP A 45 -16.61 -15.18 4.87
CA ASP A 45 -18.04 -15.40 4.72
C ASP A 45 -18.46 -15.12 3.27
N SER A 46 -18.79 -16.18 2.54
CA SER A 46 -19.29 -16.11 1.17
C SER A 46 -20.66 -15.43 1.05
N GLU A 47 -21.43 -15.31 2.14
CA GLU A 47 -22.75 -14.66 2.14
C GLU A 47 -22.61 -13.14 2.03
N VAL A 48 -21.49 -12.55 2.42
CA VAL A 48 -21.23 -11.12 2.32
C VAL A 48 -21.03 -10.64 0.88
N GLY A 49 -20.77 -11.58 -0.05
CA GLY A 49 -20.63 -11.31 -1.49
C GLY A 49 -19.35 -10.58 -1.88
N TYR A 50 -18.35 -10.51 -0.97
CA TYR A 50 -17.00 -10.04 -1.27
C TYR A 50 -16.00 -10.67 -0.29
N GLU A 51 -14.79 -10.92 -0.77
CA GLU A 51 -13.74 -11.59 0.00
C GLU A 51 -12.74 -10.61 0.58
N ALA A 52 -12.51 -9.48 -0.08
CA ALA A 52 -11.56 -8.46 0.37
C ALA A 52 -12.04 -7.04 0.10
N ILE A 53 -11.79 -6.18 1.10
CA ILE A 53 -11.96 -4.73 0.98
C ILE A 53 -10.70 -4.00 1.46
N ILE A 54 -10.46 -2.82 0.91
CA ILE A 54 -9.45 -1.89 1.42
C ILE A 54 -10.15 -0.64 1.93
N ILE A 55 -9.78 -0.25 3.16
CA ILE A 55 -10.20 0.97 3.80
C ILE A 55 -9.09 2.00 3.62
N PRO A 56 -9.32 3.07 2.83
CA PRO A 56 -8.32 4.10 2.58
C PRO A 56 -7.85 4.76 3.88
N THR A 57 -6.54 5.00 4.01
CA THR A 57 -5.99 5.65 5.20
C THR A 57 -6.17 7.17 5.22
N ASN A 58 -6.45 7.76 4.07
CA ASN A 58 -6.46 9.22 3.88
C ASN A 58 -7.88 9.79 3.84
N ASP A 59 -8.89 8.95 3.63
CA ASP A 59 -10.22 9.38 3.21
C ASP A 59 -11.34 8.55 3.86
N SER A 60 -11.04 7.89 4.97
CA SER A 60 -12.02 7.09 5.69
C SER A 60 -11.91 7.30 7.18
N ASN A 61 -13.03 7.66 7.79
CA ASN A 61 -13.19 7.72 9.24
C ASN A 61 -14.00 6.51 9.73
N MET A 62 -13.67 6.05 10.92
CA MET A 62 -14.52 5.11 11.63
C MET A 62 -15.68 5.86 12.29
N TYR A 63 -16.87 5.28 12.25
CA TYR A 63 -18.03 5.79 12.98
C TYR A 63 -18.78 4.65 13.66
N THR A 64 -19.55 5.00 14.70
CA THR A 64 -20.47 4.07 15.36
C THR A 64 -21.90 4.51 15.10
N LYS A 65 -22.74 3.62 14.55
CA LYS A 65 -24.16 3.86 14.38
C LYS A 65 -24.86 3.66 15.73
N GLY A 66 -25.56 4.68 16.22
CA GLY A 66 -26.33 4.57 17.47
C GLY A 66 -25.55 4.52 18.77
N GLY A 67 -24.25 4.79 18.78
CA GLY A 67 -23.42 4.85 19.99
C GLY A 67 -23.05 3.50 20.59
N SER A 68 -23.35 2.40 19.94
CA SER A 68 -22.96 1.05 20.36
C SER A 68 -21.69 0.60 19.66
N ILE A 69 -20.77 -0.05 20.41
CA ILE A 69 -19.52 -0.61 19.85
C ILE A 69 -19.82 -1.70 18.79
N GLY A 70 -21.01 -2.29 18.81
CA GLY A 70 -21.42 -3.31 17.84
C GLY A 70 -21.71 -2.80 16.43
N ASP A 71 -21.87 -1.48 16.27
CA ASP A 71 -22.23 -0.86 14.98
C ASP A 71 -21.08 -0.07 14.35
N LEU A 72 -19.86 -0.59 14.47
CA LEU A 72 -18.69 0.03 13.87
C LEU A 72 -18.79 0.00 12.34
N GLY A 73 -18.62 1.15 11.71
CA GLY A 73 -18.58 1.30 10.25
C GLY A 73 -17.41 2.18 9.77
N PHE A 74 -17.22 2.20 8.47
CA PHE A 74 -16.23 3.03 7.80
C PHE A 74 -16.91 3.87 6.74
N GLU A 75 -16.57 5.16 6.64
CA GLU A 75 -17.19 6.08 5.67
C GLU A 75 -16.88 5.66 4.23
N ASN A 76 -15.61 5.30 3.96
CA ASN A 76 -15.16 4.88 2.66
C ASN A 76 -14.45 3.53 2.76
N TRP A 77 -14.83 2.62 1.89
CA TRP A 77 -14.18 1.33 1.68
C TRP A 77 -14.42 0.86 0.25
N HIS A 78 -13.52 0.07 -0.29
CA HIS A 78 -13.60 -0.39 -1.67
C HIS A 78 -13.36 -1.88 -1.75
N ARG A 79 -14.24 -2.57 -2.49
CA ARG A 79 -14.01 -3.96 -2.87
C ARG A 79 -12.84 -4.03 -3.83
N VAL A 80 -11.95 -4.99 -3.62
CA VAL A 80 -10.75 -5.15 -4.44
C VAL A 80 -10.68 -6.54 -5.06
N ASN A 81 -10.02 -6.61 -6.21
CA ASN A 81 -9.67 -7.88 -6.82
C ASN A 81 -8.55 -8.53 -6.03
N GLU A 82 -8.83 -9.68 -5.43
CA GLU A 82 -7.90 -10.42 -4.56
C GLU A 82 -6.58 -10.76 -5.23
N THR A 83 -6.59 -11.03 -6.53
CA THR A 83 -5.38 -11.38 -7.29
C THR A 83 -4.41 -10.21 -7.43
N THR A 84 -4.87 -8.97 -7.16
CA THR A 84 -4.09 -7.74 -7.25
C THR A 84 -3.64 -7.20 -5.90
N ILE A 85 -3.99 -7.87 -4.80
CA ILE A 85 -3.60 -7.43 -3.46
C ILE A 85 -2.09 -7.53 -3.31
N CYS A 86 -1.48 -6.43 -2.88
CA CYS A 86 -0.04 -6.30 -2.66
C CYS A 86 0.22 -5.66 -1.29
N GLN A 87 1.14 -6.22 -0.53
CA GLN A 87 1.59 -5.64 0.73
C GLN A 87 2.67 -4.58 0.49
N CYS A 88 2.67 -3.52 1.30
CA CYS A 88 3.75 -2.55 1.33
C CYS A 88 4.99 -3.16 2.00
N THR A 89 6.16 -2.99 1.41
CA THR A 89 7.43 -3.46 2.00
C THR A 89 7.88 -2.58 3.17
N GLY A 90 7.35 -1.36 3.29
CA GLY A 90 7.82 -0.33 4.22
C GLY A 90 9.10 0.37 3.77
N LEU A 91 9.65 0.01 2.61
CA LEU A 91 10.86 0.60 2.04
C LEU A 91 10.49 1.59 0.92
N LYS A 92 11.44 2.45 0.58
CA LYS A 92 11.33 3.40 -0.52
C LYS A 92 12.48 3.23 -1.49
N ASP A 93 12.21 3.54 -2.74
CA ASP A 93 13.25 3.67 -3.76
C ASP A 93 14.05 4.98 -3.58
N LYS A 94 15.07 5.18 -4.43
CA LYS A 94 15.91 6.39 -4.40
C LYS A 94 15.15 7.71 -4.60
N ASN A 95 13.94 7.65 -5.19
CA ASN A 95 13.08 8.81 -5.44
C ASN A 95 12.09 9.04 -4.28
N GLY A 96 12.12 8.20 -3.23
CA GLY A 96 11.22 8.26 -2.10
C GLY A 96 9.85 7.62 -2.33
N LYS A 97 9.67 6.89 -3.44
CA LYS A 97 8.46 6.14 -3.75
C LYS A 97 8.41 4.86 -2.93
N LEU A 98 7.26 4.59 -2.27
CA LEU A 98 7.05 3.33 -1.55
C LEU A 98 7.13 2.14 -2.51
N ILE A 99 7.78 1.08 -2.03
CA ILE A 99 7.93 -0.18 -2.76
C ILE A 99 6.86 -1.16 -2.27
N TRP A 100 6.16 -1.77 -3.21
CA TRP A 100 5.09 -2.73 -2.94
C TRP A 100 5.44 -4.11 -3.50
N GLU A 101 4.85 -5.13 -2.93
CA GLU A 101 4.82 -6.44 -3.56
C GLU A 101 4.29 -6.32 -4.99
N ASN A 102 4.87 -7.08 -5.91
CA ASN A 102 4.58 -7.04 -7.34
C ASN A 102 4.97 -5.74 -8.09
N ASP A 103 5.69 -4.83 -7.43
CA ASP A 103 6.38 -3.76 -8.17
C ASP A 103 7.51 -4.33 -9.01
N ILE A 104 7.77 -3.69 -10.14
CA ILE A 104 8.91 -3.95 -11.01
C ILE A 104 9.99 -2.93 -10.65
N CYS A 105 11.11 -3.43 -10.17
CA CYS A 105 12.25 -2.64 -9.73
C CYS A 105 13.42 -2.78 -10.66
N LYS A 106 14.04 -1.64 -10.93
CA LYS A 106 15.35 -1.54 -11.58
C LYS A 106 16.43 -1.37 -10.51
N TYR A 107 17.52 -2.15 -10.61
CA TYR A 107 18.62 -2.12 -9.65
C TYR A 107 19.95 -2.46 -10.30
N GLN A 108 21.06 -2.13 -9.62
CA GLN A 108 22.41 -2.46 -10.09
C GLN A 108 22.92 -3.76 -9.43
N TRP A 109 23.46 -4.66 -10.26
CA TRP A 109 24.08 -5.89 -9.79
C TRP A 109 25.32 -6.23 -10.59
N ASN A 110 26.46 -6.32 -9.90
CA ASN A 110 27.77 -6.59 -10.53
C ASN A 110 28.05 -5.69 -11.75
N GLY A 111 27.75 -4.38 -11.60
CA GLY A 111 27.95 -3.39 -12.66
C GLY A 111 26.97 -3.50 -13.85
N LYS A 112 25.92 -4.34 -13.72
CA LYS A 112 24.86 -4.46 -14.72
C LYS A 112 23.53 -4.02 -14.16
N THR A 113 22.74 -3.35 -14.99
CA THR A 113 21.35 -3.05 -14.68
C THR A 113 20.51 -4.31 -14.76
N LYS A 114 19.71 -4.55 -13.74
CA LYS A 114 18.73 -5.64 -13.65
C LYS A 114 17.33 -5.07 -13.43
N ILE A 115 16.34 -5.77 -13.95
CA ILE A 115 14.93 -5.50 -13.75
C ILE A 115 14.30 -6.78 -13.20
N ASP A 116 13.54 -6.67 -12.11
CA ASP A 116 12.90 -7.82 -11.49
C ASP A 116 11.67 -7.41 -10.67
N VAL A 117 10.86 -8.39 -10.32
CA VAL A 117 9.61 -8.21 -9.54
C VAL A 117 9.88 -8.43 -8.06
N ILE A 118 9.35 -7.53 -7.24
CA ILE A 118 9.34 -7.69 -5.79
C ILE A 118 8.33 -8.75 -5.39
N LYS A 119 8.76 -9.76 -4.63
CA LYS A 119 7.92 -10.81 -4.06
C LYS A 119 8.09 -10.90 -2.56
N TYR A 120 7.04 -11.31 -1.88
CA TYR A 120 7.12 -11.73 -0.50
C TYR A 120 7.53 -13.21 -0.45
N ASP A 121 8.72 -13.47 0.07
CA ASP A 121 9.24 -14.80 0.32
C ASP A 121 9.57 -14.88 1.82
N PRO A 122 8.67 -15.47 2.63
CA PRO A 122 8.82 -15.41 4.08
C PRO A 122 10.22 -15.84 4.54
N PRO A 123 10.85 -15.08 5.45
CA PRO A 123 10.28 -13.98 6.24
C PRO A 123 10.51 -12.56 5.66
N MET A 124 10.84 -12.41 4.38
CA MET A 124 11.22 -11.12 3.81
C MET A 124 10.64 -10.87 2.41
N PHE A 125 10.70 -9.61 1.98
CA PHE A 125 10.53 -9.26 0.58
C PHE A 125 11.86 -9.45 -0.17
N SER A 126 11.79 -10.05 -1.33
CA SER A 126 12.95 -10.34 -2.19
C SER A 126 12.62 -10.10 -3.66
N TYR A 127 13.64 -10.15 -4.51
CA TYR A 127 13.45 -10.23 -5.95
C TYR A 127 13.11 -11.66 -6.38
N SER A 128 12.30 -11.78 -7.42
CA SER A 128 11.99 -13.06 -8.05
C SER A 128 13.28 -13.69 -8.58
N GLY A 129 13.70 -14.79 -7.94
CA GLY A 129 14.86 -15.56 -8.41
C GLY A 129 16.22 -15.19 -7.81
N ALA A 130 16.31 -14.25 -6.89
CA ALA A 130 17.54 -13.92 -6.19
C ALA A 130 17.37 -13.95 -4.68
N MET A 131 18.10 -14.83 -4.00
CA MET A 131 18.30 -14.73 -2.54
C MET A 131 19.12 -13.47 -2.26
N ARG A 132 18.47 -12.34 -2.05
CA ARG A 132 19.10 -11.11 -1.58
C ARG A 132 18.58 -10.76 -0.21
N TRP A 133 19.52 -10.66 0.72
CA TRP A 133 19.28 -10.21 2.10
C TRP A 133 18.91 -8.73 2.20
N ASN A 134 19.03 -7.99 1.10
CA ASN A 134 18.77 -6.55 1.05
C ASN A 134 17.99 -6.20 -0.20
N LEU A 135 16.86 -5.54 -0.03
CA LEU A 135 16.01 -5.05 -1.12
C LEU A 135 16.55 -3.69 -1.58
N ASP A 136 17.60 -3.71 -2.41
CA ASP A 136 18.18 -2.49 -2.99
C ASP A 136 17.46 -2.15 -4.31
N CYS A 137 16.21 -1.70 -4.21
CA CYS A 137 15.51 -1.16 -5.36
C CYS A 137 15.97 0.27 -5.62
N ASP A 138 16.67 0.50 -6.74
CA ASP A 138 17.06 1.85 -7.13
C ASP A 138 15.84 2.66 -7.55
N GLU A 139 14.95 2.05 -8.33
CA GLU A 139 13.81 2.74 -8.90
C GLU A 139 12.65 1.78 -9.18
N VAL A 140 11.45 2.13 -8.74
CA VAL A 140 10.20 1.46 -9.12
C VAL A 140 9.75 1.99 -10.47
N ILE A 141 9.86 1.16 -11.52
CA ILE A 141 9.53 1.52 -12.91
C ILE A 141 8.12 1.13 -13.34
N GLY A 142 7.43 0.31 -12.56
CA GLY A 142 6.08 -0.14 -12.84
C GLY A 142 5.64 -1.23 -11.87
N ASN A 143 4.62 -1.98 -12.25
CA ASN A 143 4.18 -3.17 -11.54
C ASN A 143 3.68 -4.24 -12.55
N LYS A 144 3.68 -5.51 -12.11
CA LYS A 144 3.36 -6.65 -13.01
C LYS A 144 1.94 -6.63 -13.60
N PHE A 145 1.02 -5.84 -13.02
CA PHE A 145 -0.38 -5.80 -13.46
C PHE A 145 -0.63 -4.73 -14.51
N ASP A 146 0.09 -3.61 -14.44
CA ASP A 146 -0.08 -2.46 -15.34
C ASP A 146 0.99 -2.43 -16.43
N ASN A 147 2.16 -3.05 -16.17
CA ASN A 147 3.32 -3.00 -17.05
C ASN A 147 3.97 -4.38 -17.25
N PRO A 148 3.21 -5.44 -17.61
CA PRO A 148 3.78 -6.78 -17.80
C PRO A 148 4.85 -6.83 -18.89
N GLU A 149 4.78 -5.92 -19.87
CA GLU A 149 5.74 -5.79 -20.97
C GLU A 149 7.16 -5.49 -20.51
N LEU A 150 7.35 -4.91 -19.33
CA LEU A 150 8.68 -4.63 -18.78
C LEU A 150 9.43 -5.89 -18.33
N LEU A 151 8.76 -7.04 -18.30
CA LEU A 151 9.31 -8.32 -17.86
C LEU A 151 9.60 -9.28 -19.02
N GLU A 152 9.29 -8.88 -20.25
CA GLU A 152 9.41 -9.72 -21.46
C GLU A 152 10.79 -9.63 -22.16
N GLU A 153 11.87 -9.25 -21.44
CA GLU A 153 13.24 -9.26 -21.98
C GLU A 153 14.01 -10.55 -21.69
#